data_0d7de94da2bb857b549f03affbc5a520
#
_entry.id   0d7de94da2bb857b549f03affbc5a520
#
_cell.length_a   1.000
_cell.length_b   1.000
_cell.length_c   1.000
_cell.angle_alpha   90.00
_cell.angle_beta   90.00
_cell.angle_gamma   90.00
#
_symmetry.space_group_name_H-M   'P 1'
#
loop_
_entity.id
_entity.type
_entity.pdbx_description
1 polymer ?
#
loop_
_entity_poly.entity_id
_entity_poly.type
_entity_poly.pdbx_seq_one_letter_code
_entity_poly.pdbx_strand_id
1 'polypeptide(L)'
;MEVKAAARRPGAVGKKRKYSMKLMLMALPFLAAVFVFYYVPLFGWVYGFYDYKPGIPLSQSEFVGLKYLRIAFTEQGSDLARVLKNSLVLSFLGILVSPAYVAFAILLNEMRGKWFRKWVQVTTTLPNFISWVLVYSVFYVFFAVSDGVVNQALLKLEWLKQPFNFLGNSEIAWGFQTLVGLWKGLGWGAIIYLAAIAGIDQELYDAAKVDGSGRFRTIWHVTVPGIMPTFVVLLLLNVSNMLNNGFEQYYVFYNALVADKLEVIDYYVYRVGLETNDFSYSTVLGMFKTIVSVTVLFTVNWIAKKIRGESII
;
A
#
# COMPACT_ATOMS: atom_id res chain seq x y z
N MET A 1 21.97 -65.21 15.99
CA MET A 1 21.93 -63.91 15.31
C MET A 1 21.42 -62.87 16.28
N GLU A 2 22.38 -62.19 16.93
CA GLU A 2 22.06 -61.14 17.91
C GLU A 2 21.96 -59.79 17.24
N VAL A 3 20.78 -59.14 17.36
CA VAL A 3 20.55 -57.78 16.88
C VAL A 3 21.05 -56.81 17.92
N LYS A 4 22.22 -56.18 17.68
CA LYS A 4 22.75 -55.11 18.52
C LYS A 4 21.84 -53.86 18.43
N ALA A 5 21.15 -53.56 19.54
CA ALA A 5 20.44 -52.29 19.74
C ALA A 5 21.43 -51.11 19.76
N ALA A 6 21.30 -50.20 18.80
CA ALA A 6 22.10 -48.99 18.72
C ALA A 6 21.69 -48.01 19.84
N ALA A 7 22.56 -47.80 20.81
CA ALA A 7 22.39 -46.88 21.90
C ALA A 7 22.29 -45.42 21.38
N ARG A 8 21.15 -44.74 21.60
CA ARG A 8 20.94 -43.31 21.35
C ARG A 8 21.88 -42.49 22.22
N ARG A 9 22.76 -41.72 21.62
CA ARG A 9 23.68 -40.81 22.31
C ARG A 9 22.89 -39.65 22.96
N PRO A 10 22.94 -39.41 24.28
CA PRO A 10 22.25 -38.32 24.96
C PRO A 10 23.11 -37.04 24.96
N GLY A 11 23.33 -36.44 23.78
CA GLY A 11 24.18 -35.26 23.64
C GLY A 11 23.63 -34.09 22.87
N ALA A 12 22.48 -34.28 22.15
CA ALA A 12 22.00 -33.29 21.19
C ALA A 12 21.05 -32.20 21.76
N VAL A 13 20.43 -32.41 22.92
CA VAL A 13 19.39 -31.54 23.47
C VAL A 13 19.96 -30.25 24.06
N GLY A 14 21.13 -30.31 24.72
CA GLY A 14 21.74 -29.12 25.34
C GLY A 14 22.32 -28.11 24.35
N LYS A 15 22.82 -28.56 23.19
CA LYS A 15 23.32 -27.66 22.14
C LYS A 15 22.16 -26.88 21.41
N LYS A 16 21.05 -27.52 21.11
CA LYS A 16 19.88 -26.87 20.50
C LYS A 16 19.32 -25.74 21.38
N ARG A 17 19.25 -25.92 22.68
CA ARG A 17 18.78 -24.93 23.66
C ARG A 17 19.69 -23.69 23.76
N LYS A 18 21.01 -23.84 23.70
CA LYS A 18 21.98 -22.72 23.70
C LYS A 18 21.93 -21.89 22.42
N TYR A 19 21.76 -22.52 21.27
CA TYR A 19 21.60 -21.80 19.98
C TYR A 19 20.28 -21.05 19.95
N SER A 20 19.18 -21.62 20.42
CA SER A 20 17.88 -20.99 20.56
C SER A 20 17.92 -19.73 21.43
N MET A 21 18.63 -19.80 22.58
CA MET A 21 18.79 -18.66 23.50
C MET A 21 19.61 -17.51 22.87
N LYS A 22 20.69 -17.81 22.14
CA LYS A 22 21.47 -16.79 21.43
C LYS A 22 20.63 -16.10 20.33
N LEU A 23 19.88 -16.85 19.54
CA LEU A 23 18.99 -16.31 18.51
C LEU A 23 17.88 -15.45 19.13
N MET A 24 17.31 -15.89 20.27
CA MET A 24 16.31 -15.12 21.00
C MET A 24 16.87 -13.78 21.52
N LEU A 25 18.09 -13.79 22.10
CA LEU A 25 18.78 -12.58 22.54
C LEU A 25 19.11 -11.62 21.38
N MET A 26 19.47 -12.16 20.21
CA MET A 26 19.68 -11.34 19.01
C MET A 26 18.38 -10.76 18.46
N ALA A 27 17.24 -11.43 18.59
CA ALA A 27 15.93 -10.93 18.18
C ALA A 27 15.34 -9.91 19.16
N LEU A 28 15.74 -9.95 20.46
CA LEU A 28 15.16 -9.15 21.53
C LEU A 28 15.18 -7.63 21.27
N PRO A 29 16.27 -7.00 20.79
CA PRO A 29 16.25 -5.56 20.49
C PRO A 29 15.26 -5.20 19.37
N PHE A 30 15.09 -6.05 18.36
CA PHE A 30 14.11 -5.85 17.30
C PHE A 30 12.67 -6.00 17.83
N LEU A 31 12.42 -7.01 18.66
CA LEU A 31 11.13 -7.20 19.34
C LEU A 31 10.80 -6.01 20.26
N ALA A 32 11.79 -5.53 21.02
CA ALA A 32 11.64 -4.35 21.86
C ALA A 32 11.31 -3.10 21.03
N ALA A 33 12.01 -2.90 19.90
CA ALA A 33 11.71 -1.80 18.99
C ALA A 33 10.27 -1.91 18.43
N VAL A 34 9.86 -3.09 17.96
CA VAL A 34 8.48 -3.32 17.52
C VAL A 34 7.49 -3.02 18.64
N PHE A 35 7.75 -3.49 19.86
CA PHE A 35 6.87 -3.24 20.99
C PHE A 35 6.74 -1.74 21.28
N VAL A 36 7.87 -1.03 21.39
CA VAL A 36 7.89 0.41 21.71
C VAL A 36 7.20 1.25 20.61
N PHE A 37 7.46 0.97 19.33
CA PHE A 37 6.96 1.81 18.25
C PHE A 37 5.57 1.42 17.74
N TYR A 38 5.12 0.19 17.96
CA TYR A 38 3.81 -0.26 17.46
C TYR A 38 2.79 -0.52 18.58
N TYR A 39 3.22 -1.01 19.74
CA TYR A 39 2.28 -1.33 20.82
C TYR A 39 2.12 -0.20 21.84
N VAL A 40 3.20 0.49 22.21
CA VAL A 40 3.10 1.63 23.14
C VAL A 40 2.17 2.73 22.62
N PRO A 41 2.17 3.13 21.33
CA PRO A 41 1.22 4.12 20.83
C PRO A 41 -0.26 3.72 20.95
N LEU A 42 -0.58 2.42 21.04
CA LEU A 42 -1.98 1.98 21.24
C LEU A 42 -2.57 2.46 22.58
N PHE A 43 -1.73 2.70 23.59
CA PHE A 43 -2.19 3.33 24.82
C PHE A 43 -2.73 4.75 24.58
N GLY A 44 -2.33 5.41 23.49
CA GLY A 44 -2.88 6.69 23.05
C GLY A 44 -4.37 6.62 22.67
N TRP A 45 -4.92 5.43 22.43
CA TRP A 45 -6.36 5.27 22.20
C TRP A 45 -7.22 5.72 23.38
N VAL A 46 -6.65 5.75 24.59
CA VAL A 46 -7.31 6.29 25.77
C VAL A 46 -7.81 7.73 25.57
N TYR A 47 -7.06 8.55 24.82
CA TYR A 47 -7.45 9.94 24.54
C TYR A 47 -8.81 10.06 23.82
N GLY A 48 -9.22 9.05 23.05
CA GLY A 48 -10.51 9.02 22.39
C GLY A 48 -11.73 8.94 23.33
N PHE A 49 -11.52 8.58 24.60
CA PHE A 49 -12.56 8.47 25.61
C PHE A 49 -12.64 9.68 26.55
N TYR A 50 -11.72 10.62 26.41
CA TYR A 50 -11.64 11.85 27.21
C TYR A 50 -11.78 13.09 26.32
N ASP A 51 -12.29 14.19 26.86
CA ASP A 51 -12.24 15.51 26.21
C ASP A 51 -10.83 16.10 26.44
N TYR A 52 -9.87 15.54 25.71
CA TYR A 52 -8.46 15.88 25.87
C TYR A 52 -8.10 17.14 25.10
N LYS A 53 -7.47 18.09 25.79
CA LYS A 53 -6.91 19.30 25.21
C LYS A 53 -5.38 19.33 25.42
N PRO A 54 -4.58 19.64 24.38
CA PRO A 54 -3.14 19.75 24.52
C PRO A 54 -2.74 20.69 25.64
N GLY A 55 -1.76 20.26 26.44
CA GLY A 55 -1.29 21.04 27.58
C GLY A 55 -2.01 20.76 28.91
N ILE A 56 -3.13 20.03 28.89
CA ILE A 56 -3.83 19.61 30.11
C ILE A 56 -3.54 18.13 30.35
N PRO A 57 -3.07 17.73 31.57
CA PRO A 57 -2.88 16.32 31.88
C PRO A 57 -4.16 15.50 31.71
N LEU A 58 -4.08 14.26 31.27
CA LEU A 58 -5.23 13.39 31.07
C LEU A 58 -6.05 13.19 32.35
N SER A 59 -5.39 13.22 33.51
CA SER A 59 -6.04 13.13 34.85
C SER A 59 -6.98 14.30 35.18
N GLN A 60 -6.84 15.43 34.47
CA GLN A 60 -7.69 16.61 34.59
C GLN A 60 -8.70 16.74 33.44
N SER A 61 -8.64 15.86 32.45
CA SER A 61 -9.54 15.84 31.31
C SER A 61 -10.82 15.09 31.69
N GLU A 62 -11.96 15.57 31.20
CA GLU A 62 -13.26 14.97 31.45
C GLU A 62 -13.40 13.64 30.70
N PHE A 63 -13.85 12.59 31.37
CA PHE A 63 -14.18 11.32 30.74
C PHE A 63 -15.53 11.42 30.04
N VAL A 64 -15.54 11.33 28.72
CA VAL A 64 -16.73 11.50 27.86
C VAL A 64 -17.18 10.20 27.18
N GLY A 65 -16.50 9.09 27.45
CA GLY A 65 -16.86 7.77 26.91
C GLY A 65 -16.90 7.75 25.39
N LEU A 66 -18.02 7.34 24.79
CA LEU A 66 -18.19 7.21 23.34
C LEU A 66 -18.73 8.47 22.64
N LYS A 67 -18.64 9.65 23.27
CA LYS A 67 -19.14 10.92 22.71
C LYS A 67 -18.59 11.17 21.32
N TYR A 68 -17.27 11.09 21.12
CA TYR A 68 -16.64 11.36 19.85
C TYR A 68 -16.99 10.33 18.77
N LEU A 69 -17.21 9.07 19.14
CA LEU A 69 -17.74 8.07 18.21
C LEU A 69 -19.16 8.45 17.75
N ARG A 70 -20.00 8.92 18.65
CA ARG A 70 -21.33 9.41 18.30
C ARG A 70 -21.24 10.62 17.36
N ILE A 71 -20.41 11.60 17.68
CA ILE A 71 -20.17 12.79 16.83
C ILE A 71 -19.76 12.38 15.41
N ALA A 72 -18.85 11.41 15.27
CA ALA A 72 -18.38 10.90 13.98
C ALA A 72 -19.54 10.41 13.08
N PHE A 73 -20.58 9.81 13.65
CA PHE A 73 -21.70 9.25 12.87
C PHE A 73 -22.91 10.17 12.78
N THR A 74 -23.10 11.10 13.72
CA THR A 74 -24.28 11.98 13.74
C THR A 74 -23.98 13.37 13.20
N GLU A 75 -23.04 14.09 13.80
CA GLU A 75 -22.75 15.49 13.47
C GLU A 75 -21.77 15.61 12.28
N GLN A 76 -20.76 14.76 12.25
CA GLN A 76 -19.72 14.72 11.21
C GLN A 76 -19.91 13.56 10.22
N GLY A 77 -21.09 12.94 10.20
CA GLY A 77 -21.36 11.76 9.38
C GLY A 77 -21.21 11.99 7.88
N SER A 78 -21.53 13.19 7.39
CA SER A 78 -21.32 13.57 5.98
C SER A 78 -19.83 13.64 5.59
N ASP A 79 -19.01 14.22 6.48
CA ASP A 79 -17.56 14.31 6.24
C ASP A 79 -16.90 12.93 6.33
N LEU A 80 -17.26 12.15 7.34
CA LEU A 80 -16.79 10.77 7.47
C LEU A 80 -17.16 9.93 6.24
N ALA A 81 -18.40 10.03 5.75
CA ALA A 81 -18.84 9.33 4.55
C ALA A 81 -18.07 9.76 3.30
N ARG A 82 -17.81 11.07 3.15
CA ARG A 82 -17.01 11.62 2.04
C ARG A 82 -15.59 11.10 2.06
N VAL A 83 -14.88 11.16 3.20
CA VAL A 83 -13.48 10.70 3.29
C VAL A 83 -13.35 9.19 3.15
N LEU A 84 -14.32 8.42 3.67
CA LEU A 84 -14.39 6.97 3.45
C LEU A 84 -14.60 6.64 1.97
N LYS A 85 -15.54 7.33 1.30
CA LYS A 85 -15.77 7.18 -0.13
C LYS A 85 -14.50 7.45 -0.92
N ASN A 86 -13.79 8.56 -0.65
CA ASN A 86 -12.55 8.90 -1.33
C ASN A 86 -11.49 7.83 -1.11
N SER A 87 -11.31 7.38 0.14
CA SER A 87 -10.35 6.33 0.48
C SER A 87 -10.64 5.03 -0.26
N LEU A 88 -11.91 4.61 -0.29
CA LEU A 88 -12.33 3.38 -0.97
C LEU A 88 -12.20 3.48 -2.49
N VAL A 89 -12.60 4.61 -3.09
CA VAL A 89 -12.49 4.82 -4.54
C VAL A 89 -11.04 4.82 -4.98
N LEU A 90 -10.17 5.56 -4.30
CA LEU A 90 -8.74 5.63 -4.65
C LEU A 90 -8.05 4.27 -4.47
N SER A 91 -8.36 3.53 -3.41
CA SER A 91 -7.87 2.16 -3.23
C SER A 91 -8.39 1.21 -4.31
N PHE A 92 -9.68 1.29 -4.63
CA PHE A 92 -10.26 0.48 -5.71
C PHE A 92 -9.59 0.77 -7.06
N LEU A 93 -9.39 2.04 -7.39
CA LEU A 93 -8.67 2.43 -8.61
C LEU A 93 -7.21 1.95 -8.58
N GLY A 94 -6.53 2.01 -7.43
CA GLY A 94 -5.19 1.45 -7.23
C GLY A 94 -5.14 -0.05 -7.48
N ILE A 95 -6.14 -0.78 -7.00
CA ILE A 95 -6.31 -2.23 -7.25
C ILE A 95 -6.59 -2.47 -8.75
N LEU A 96 -7.45 -1.68 -9.36
CA LEU A 96 -7.81 -1.81 -10.77
C LEU A 96 -6.61 -1.64 -11.70
N VAL A 97 -5.67 -0.75 -11.37
CA VAL A 97 -4.44 -0.56 -12.16
C VAL A 97 -3.30 -1.51 -11.77
N SER A 98 -3.44 -2.32 -10.74
CA SER A 98 -2.38 -3.25 -10.28
C SER A 98 -1.95 -4.28 -11.35
N PRO A 99 -2.78 -4.75 -12.31
CA PRO A 99 -2.30 -5.56 -13.42
C PRO A 99 -1.22 -4.91 -14.28
N ALA A 100 -1.10 -3.57 -14.24
CA ALA A 100 -0.03 -2.86 -14.94
C ALA A 100 1.36 -3.23 -14.41
N TYR A 101 1.51 -3.53 -13.11
CA TYR A 101 2.77 -4.02 -12.53
C TYR A 101 3.16 -5.38 -13.11
N VAL A 102 2.18 -6.27 -13.28
CA VAL A 102 2.34 -7.60 -13.90
C VAL A 102 2.74 -7.44 -15.37
N ALA A 103 1.98 -6.65 -16.12
CA ALA A 103 2.26 -6.39 -17.54
C ALA A 103 3.67 -5.81 -17.72
N PHE A 104 4.05 -4.84 -16.88
CA PHE A 104 5.38 -4.25 -16.93
C PHE A 104 6.49 -5.23 -16.59
N ALA A 105 6.30 -6.12 -15.60
CA ALA A 105 7.25 -7.18 -15.26
C ALA A 105 7.44 -8.16 -16.42
N ILE A 106 6.35 -8.59 -17.07
CA ILE A 106 6.41 -9.45 -18.25
C ILE A 106 7.16 -8.75 -19.38
N LEU A 107 6.85 -7.49 -19.68
CA LEU A 107 7.56 -6.72 -20.71
C LEU A 107 9.06 -6.62 -20.41
N LEU A 108 9.44 -6.34 -19.17
CA LEU A 108 10.84 -6.32 -18.75
C LEU A 108 11.52 -7.68 -18.92
N ASN A 109 10.83 -8.76 -18.57
CA ASN A 109 11.35 -10.12 -18.70
C ASN A 109 11.60 -10.50 -20.16
N GLU A 110 10.73 -10.06 -21.07
CA GLU A 110 10.80 -10.33 -22.51
C GLU A 110 11.87 -9.50 -23.26
N MET A 111 12.46 -8.48 -22.61
CA MET A 111 13.51 -7.65 -23.22
C MET A 111 14.79 -8.46 -23.46
N ARG A 112 15.25 -8.50 -24.72
CA ARG A 112 16.45 -9.28 -25.13
C ARG A 112 17.76 -8.64 -24.66
N GLY A 113 17.85 -7.32 -24.61
CA GLY A 113 19.04 -6.58 -24.24
C GLY A 113 19.22 -6.46 -22.71
N LYS A 114 20.16 -7.20 -22.11
CA LYS A 114 20.41 -7.17 -20.65
C LYS A 114 20.69 -5.75 -20.13
N TRP A 115 21.46 -4.95 -20.85
CA TRP A 115 21.79 -3.56 -20.52
C TRP A 115 20.56 -2.66 -20.58
N PHE A 116 19.80 -2.74 -21.66
CA PHE A 116 18.58 -1.94 -21.84
C PHE A 116 17.52 -2.30 -20.80
N ARG A 117 17.30 -3.61 -20.55
CA ARG A 117 16.39 -4.07 -19.48
C ARG A 117 16.78 -3.50 -18.12
N LYS A 118 18.09 -3.57 -17.75
CA LYS A 118 18.57 -3.03 -16.48
C LYS A 118 18.35 -1.51 -16.41
N TRP A 119 18.63 -0.80 -17.52
CA TRP A 119 18.45 0.64 -17.58
C TRP A 119 16.96 1.04 -17.39
N VAL A 120 16.06 0.42 -18.11
CA VAL A 120 14.61 0.64 -17.96
C VAL A 120 14.15 0.31 -16.54
N GLN A 121 14.57 -0.83 -15.98
CA GLN A 121 14.22 -1.23 -14.62
C GLN A 121 14.70 -0.21 -13.59
N VAL A 122 15.95 0.24 -13.66
CA VAL A 122 16.50 1.23 -12.72
C VAL A 122 15.74 2.55 -12.85
N THR A 123 15.58 3.07 -14.07
CA THR A 123 14.91 4.37 -14.30
C THR A 123 13.45 4.38 -13.83
N THR A 124 12.72 3.28 -14.06
CA THR A 124 11.32 3.19 -13.61
C THR A 124 11.16 2.90 -12.12
N THR A 125 12.20 2.40 -11.46
CA THR A 125 12.21 2.17 -10.01
C THR A 125 12.61 3.43 -9.22
N LEU A 126 13.40 4.33 -9.82
CA LEU A 126 13.86 5.57 -9.18
C LEU A 126 12.74 6.44 -8.59
N PRO A 127 11.60 6.67 -9.27
CA PRO A 127 10.52 7.50 -8.74
C PRO A 127 10.01 7.04 -7.36
N ASN A 128 10.09 5.75 -7.06
CA ASN A 128 9.67 5.23 -5.76
C ASN A 128 10.49 5.77 -4.57
N PHE A 129 11.75 6.14 -4.80
CA PHE A 129 12.68 6.61 -3.75
C PHE A 129 12.66 8.11 -3.52
N ILE A 130 12.03 8.89 -4.40
CA ILE A 130 11.88 10.33 -4.20
C ILE A 130 10.68 10.64 -3.32
N SER A 131 10.78 11.70 -2.50
CA SER A 131 9.68 12.13 -1.61
C SER A 131 8.47 12.61 -2.42
N TRP A 132 7.28 12.52 -1.82
CA TRP A 132 6.05 13.01 -2.46
C TRP A 132 6.08 14.52 -2.73
N VAL A 133 6.82 15.30 -1.93
CA VAL A 133 7.00 16.75 -2.17
C VAL A 133 7.73 16.99 -3.49
N LEU A 134 8.79 16.22 -3.76
CA LEU A 134 9.52 16.31 -5.05
C LEU A 134 8.66 15.79 -6.22
N VAL A 135 7.89 14.73 -6.01
CA VAL A 135 6.92 14.24 -7.00
C VAL A 135 5.93 15.35 -7.34
N TYR A 136 5.32 16.00 -6.33
CA TYR A 136 4.42 17.13 -6.55
C TYR A 136 5.09 18.24 -7.34
N SER A 137 6.32 18.62 -6.99
CA SER A 137 7.06 19.70 -7.69
C SER A 137 7.27 19.36 -9.16
N VAL A 138 7.62 18.11 -9.49
CA VAL A 138 7.74 17.64 -10.88
C VAL A 138 6.40 17.75 -11.60
N PHE A 139 5.33 17.22 -11.00
CA PHE A 139 3.99 17.28 -11.60
C PHE A 139 3.48 18.71 -11.72
N TYR A 140 3.82 19.60 -10.79
CA TYR A 140 3.48 21.01 -10.89
C TYR A 140 4.14 21.66 -12.12
N VAL A 141 5.43 21.44 -12.36
CA VAL A 141 6.12 21.96 -13.55
C VAL A 141 5.50 21.44 -14.85
N PHE A 142 5.00 20.21 -14.86
CA PHE A 142 4.36 19.67 -16.06
C PHE A 142 2.91 20.13 -16.25
N PHE A 143 2.13 20.24 -15.18
CA PHE A 143 0.68 20.36 -15.21
C PHE A 143 0.14 21.68 -14.66
N ALA A 144 1.00 22.67 -14.31
CA ALA A 144 0.55 23.99 -13.90
C ALA A 144 -0.32 24.65 -14.97
N VAL A 145 -1.26 25.48 -14.53
CA VAL A 145 -2.24 26.14 -15.43
C VAL A 145 -1.55 27.17 -16.32
N SER A 146 -0.68 28.02 -15.75
CA SER A 146 -0.10 29.17 -16.44
C SER A 146 1.02 28.80 -17.41
N ASP A 147 1.95 27.96 -16.96
CA ASP A 147 3.25 27.73 -17.58
C ASP A 147 3.63 26.22 -17.68
N GLY A 148 2.69 25.33 -17.30
CA GLY A 148 2.90 23.89 -17.36
C GLY A 148 3.17 23.38 -18.78
N VAL A 149 4.23 22.57 -18.90
CA VAL A 149 4.70 22.02 -20.18
C VAL A 149 3.57 21.34 -20.96
N VAL A 150 2.70 20.58 -20.27
CA VAL A 150 1.58 19.86 -20.88
C VAL A 150 0.54 20.85 -21.41
N ASN A 151 0.16 21.86 -20.63
CA ASN A 151 -0.78 22.89 -21.08
C ASN A 151 -0.25 23.65 -22.30
N GLN A 152 1.02 24.05 -22.29
CA GLN A 152 1.64 24.73 -23.42
C GLN A 152 1.66 23.85 -24.67
N ALA A 153 1.97 22.56 -24.54
CA ALA A 153 1.95 21.64 -25.66
C ALA A 153 0.54 21.43 -26.23
N LEU A 154 -0.47 21.25 -25.37
CA LEU A 154 -1.84 21.04 -25.79
C LEU A 154 -2.47 22.28 -26.44
N LEU A 155 -2.11 23.49 -25.97
CA LEU A 155 -2.49 24.74 -26.59
C LEU A 155 -1.84 24.93 -27.98
N LYS A 156 -0.53 24.64 -28.11
CA LYS A 156 0.18 24.71 -29.38
C LYS A 156 -0.34 23.71 -30.44
N LEU A 157 -0.80 22.54 -29.98
CA LEU A 157 -1.42 21.52 -30.83
C LEU A 157 -2.90 21.81 -31.15
N GLU A 158 -3.44 22.92 -30.62
CA GLU A 158 -4.87 23.32 -30.77
C GLU A 158 -5.86 22.27 -30.20
N TRP A 159 -5.38 21.36 -29.32
CA TRP A 159 -6.24 20.38 -28.66
C TRP A 159 -7.04 21.02 -27.51
N LEU A 160 -6.53 22.11 -26.95
CA LEU A 160 -7.22 22.94 -25.96
C LEU A 160 -7.33 24.38 -26.48
N LYS A 161 -8.45 25.02 -26.21
CA LYS A 161 -8.66 26.45 -26.49
C LYS A 161 -8.21 27.35 -25.35
N GLN A 162 -8.13 26.83 -24.15
CA GLN A 162 -7.69 27.51 -22.94
C GLN A 162 -6.98 26.54 -21.99
N PRO A 163 -6.11 27.01 -21.10
CA PRO A 163 -5.39 26.16 -20.16
C PRO A 163 -6.32 25.33 -19.29
N PHE A 164 -5.97 24.05 -19.08
CA PHE A 164 -6.75 23.13 -18.26
C PHE A 164 -6.11 22.99 -16.87
N ASN A 165 -6.91 23.06 -15.82
CA ASN A 165 -6.42 22.93 -14.46
C ASN A 165 -6.37 21.45 -14.03
N PHE A 166 -5.30 20.74 -14.39
CA PHE A 166 -5.12 19.32 -14.04
C PHE A 166 -5.02 19.09 -12.52
N LEU A 167 -4.38 19.97 -11.78
CA LEU A 167 -4.12 19.83 -10.35
C LEU A 167 -5.28 20.31 -9.46
N GLY A 168 -6.18 21.11 -10.02
CA GLY A 168 -7.33 21.67 -9.31
C GLY A 168 -8.69 21.25 -9.89
N ASN A 169 -8.74 20.23 -10.75
CA ASN A 169 -10.00 19.72 -11.28
C ASN A 169 -10.49 18.52 -10.49
N SER A 170 -11.58 18.70 -9.76
CA SER A 170 -12.20 17.67 -8.92
C SER A 170 -12.70 16.46 -9.74
N GLU A 171 -13.16 16.65 -10.99
CA GLU A 171 -13.72 15.57 -11.81
C GLU A 171 -12.67 14.51 -12.17
N ILE A 172 -11.44 14.94 -12.45
CA ILE A 172 -10.34 14.02 -12.82
C ILE A 172 -9.44 13.64 -11.64
N ALA A 173 -9.62 14.24 -10.46
CA ALA A 173 -8.69 14.14 -9.33
C ALA A 173 -8.39 12.70 -8.94
N TRP A 174 -9.36 11.82 -8.84
CA TRP A 174 -9.14 10.41 -8.50
C TRP A 174 -8.29 9.68 -9.55
N GLY A 175 -8.63 9.84 -10.85
CA GLY A 175 -7.88 9.21 -11.94
C GLY A 175 -6.46 9.76 -12.03
N PHE A 176 -6.30 11.09 -11.90
CA PHE A 176 -5.00 11.74 -11.91
C PHE A 176 -4.10 11.22 -10.79
N GLN A 177 -4.60 11.18 -9.55
CA GLN A 177 -3.83 10.67 -8.40
C GLN A 177 -3.48 9.19 -8.53
N THR A 178 -4.40 8.39 -9.10
CA THR A 178 -4.13 6.97 -9.37
C THR A 178 -2.99 6.82 -10.38
N LEU A 179 -2.96 7.62 -11.44
CA LEU A 179 -1.88 7.60 -12.44
C LEU A 179 -0.55 8.09 -11.87
N VAL A 180 -0.56 9.12 -11.03
CA VAL A 180 0.65 9.59 -10.31
C VAL A 180 1.20 8.48 -9.41
N GLY A 181 0.34 7.82 -8.64
CA GLY A 181 0.71 6.69 -7.79
C GLY A 181 1.25 5.49 -8.60
N LEU A 182 0.59 5.17 -9.71
CA LEU A 182 1.04 4.12 -10.63
C LEU A 182 2.43 4.44 -11.21
N TRP A 183 2.63 5.66 -11.72
CA TRP A 183 3.93 6.10 -12.25
C TRP A 183 5.04 5.97 -11.20
N LYS A 184 4.79 6.43 -9.99
CA LYS A 184 5.75 6.35 -8.90
C LYS A 184 6.06 4.91 -8.49
N GLY A 185 5.05 4.04 -8.45
CA GLY A 185 5.14 2.67 -7.95
C GLY A 185 5.47 1.61 -9.01
N LEU A 186 5.39 1.91 -10.32
CA LEU A 186 5.41 0.91 -11.39
C LEU A 186 6.63 0.01 -11.37
N GLY A 187 7.83 0.60 -11.35
CA GLY A 187 9.08 -0.16 -11.35
C GLY A 187 9.28 -0.97 -10.07
N TRP A 188 8.95 -0.39 -8.92
CA TRP A 188 9.06 -1.06 -7.63
C TRP A 188 8.10 -2.24 -7.51
N GLY A 189 6.81 -2.05 -7.84
CA GLY A 189 5.81 -3.10 -7.80
C GLY A 189 6.09 -4.25 -8.75
N ALA A 190 6.72 -3.98 -9.90
CA ALA A 190 7.10 -5.01 -10.86
C ALA A 190 8.21 -5.95 -10.36
N ILE A 191 9.04 -5.55 -9.39
CA ILE A 191 10.16 -6.37 -8.88
C ILE A 191 9.65 -7.70 -8.30
N ILE A 192 8.55 -7.68 -7.57
CA ILE A 192 7.97 -8.90 -6.96
C ILE A 192 7.53 -9.88 -8.06
N TYR A 193 6.92 -9.36 -9.11
CA TYR A 193 6.49 -10.20 -10.25
C TYR A 193 7.67 -10.70 -11.08
N LEU A 194 8.74 -9.91 -11.22
CA LEU A 194 9.98 -10.40 -11.84
C LEU A 194 10.59 -11.55 -11.05
N ALA A 195 10.56 -11.47 -9.72
CA ALA A 195 11.01 -12.57 -8.86
C ALA A 195 10.12 -13.81 -9.00
N ALA A 196 8.80 -13.61 -9.10
CA ALA A 196 7.85 -14.70 -9.35
C ALA A 196 8.08 -15.36 -10.71
N ILE A 197 8.31 -14.58 -11.79
CA ILE A 197 8.66 -15.10 -13.13
C ILE A 197 9.95 -15.91 -13.07
N ALA A 198 10.97 -15.43 -12.37
CA ALA A 198 12.24 -16.14 -12.21
C ALA A 198 12.14 -17.45 -11.43
N GLY A 199 11.07 -17.63 -10.65
CA GLY A 199 10.77 -18.85 -9.90
C GLY A 199 9.97 -19.89 -10.69
N ILE A 200 9.48 -19.58 -11.90
CA ILE A 200 8.79 -20.53 -12.77
C ILE A 200 9.78 -21.57 -13.30
N ASP A 201 9.37 -22.84 -13.28
CA ASP A 201 10.21 -23.92 -13.77
C ASP A 201 10.57 -23.72 -15.24
N GLN A 202 11.86 -23.78 -15.55
CA GLN A 202 12.39 -23.60 -16.89
C GLN A 202 11.93 -24.72 -17.85
N GLU A 203 11.65 -25.92 -17.33
CA GLU A 203 11.17 -27.05 -18.14
C GLU A 203 9.82 -26.72 -18.81
N LEU A 204 8.96 -25.90 -18.17
CA LEU A 204 7.68 -25.47 -18.77
C LEU A 204 7.91 -24.57 -20.01
N TYR A 205 8.93 -23.71 -19.96
CA TYR A 205 9.30 -22.88 -21.12
C TYR A 205 9.91 -23.70 -22.23
N ASP A 206 10.71 -24.72 -21.89
CA ASP A 206 11.35 -25.59 -22.89
C ASP A 206 10.31 -26.53 -23.53
N ALA A 207 9.36 -27.07 -22.79
CA ALA A 207 8.23 -27.81 -23.33
C ALA A 207 7.41 -26.95 -24.30
N ALA A 208 7.06 -25.71 -23.91
CA ALA A 208 6.35 -24.80 -24.79
C ALA A 208 7.08 -24.50 -26.10
N LYS A 209 8.42 -24.44 -26.07
CA LYS A 209 9.24 -24.27 -27.30
C LYS A 209 9.20 -25.51 -28.19
N VAL A 210 9.29 -26.71 -27.61
CA VAL A 210 9.19 -27.97 -28.34
C VAL A 210 7.82 -28.10 -29.03
N ASP A 211 6.75 -27.64 -28.34
CA ASP A 211 5.38 -27.58 -28.88
C ASP A 211 5.20 -26.49 -29.94
N GLY A 212 6.26 -25.73 -30.32
CA GLY A 212 6.20 -24.68 -31.31
C GLY A 212 5.45 -23.41 -30.84
N SER A 213 5.31 -23.22 -29.54
CA SER A 213 4.63 -22.03 -28.99
C SER A 213 5.41 -20.75 -29.26
N GLY A 214 4.76 -19.78 -29.91
CA GLY A 214 5.28 -18.41 -30.06
C GLY A 214 5.27 -17.65 -28.72
N ARG A 215 6.01 -16.51 -28.67
CA ARG A 215 6.22 -15.71 -27.43
C ARG A 215 4.92 -15.35 -26.71
N PHE A 216 3.91 -14.82 -27.39
CA PHE A 216 2.62 -14.47 -26.80
C PHE A 216 1.91 -15.68 -26.20
N ARG A 217 1.94 -16.83 -26.88
CA ARG A 217 1.33 -18.05 -26.40
C ARG A 217 2.04 -18.57 -25.16
N THR A 218 3.36 -18.53 -25.12
CA THR A 218 4.17 -18.87 -23.93
C THR A 218 3.88 -17.93 -22.76
N ILE A 219 3.79 -16.62 -22.97
CA ILE A 219 3.43 -15.66 -21.92
C ILE A 219 2.06 -16.01 -21.32
N TRP A 220 1.05 -16.25 -22.18
CA TRP A 220 -0.33 -16.42 -21.74
C TRP A 220 -0.58 -17.79 -21.08
N HIS A 221 0.14 -18.85 -21.50
CA HIS A 221 -0.09 -20.22 -21.00
C HIS A 221 0.94 -20.70 -19.98
N VAL A 222 2.10 -20.04 -19.86
CA VAL A 222 3.14 -20.42 -18.90
C VAL A 222 3.39 -19.28 -17.91
N THR A 223 3.76 -18.09 -18.41
CA THR A 223 4.17 -16.99 -17.52
C THR A 223 3.00 -16.46 -16.69
N VAL A 224 1.86 -16.12 -17.31
CA VAL A 224 0.70 -15.57 -16.60
C VAL A 224 0.14 -16.54 -15.56
N PRO A 225 -0.11 -17.83 -15.88
CA PRO A 225 -0.53 -18.80 -14.86
C PRO A 225 0.50 -18.99 -13.75
N GLY A 226 1.80 -18.99 -14.09
CA GLY A 226 2.88 -19.16 -13.11
C GLY A 226 2.99 -18.03 -12.07
N ILE A 227 2.64 -16.80 -12.44
CA ILE A 227 2.65 -15.65 -11.51
C ILE A 227 1.31 -15.39 -10.84
N MET A 228 0.24 -16.03 -11.29
CA MET A 228 -1.12 -15.81 -10.78
C MET A 228 -1.24 -16.04 -9.27
N PRO A 229 -0.60 -17.05 -8.64
CA PRO A 229 -0.61 -17.20 -7.18
C PRO A 229 -0.07 -15.96 -6.46
N THR A 230 1.05 -15.40 -6.93
CA THR A 230 1.65 -14.19 -6.38
C THR A 230 0.74 -12.97 -6.57
N PHE A 231 0.15 -12.81 -7.77
CA PHE A 231 -0.80 -11.73 -8.04
C PHE A 231 -1.99 -11.76 -7.10
N VAL A 232 -2.60 -12.93 -6.90
CA VAL A 232 -3.78 -13.09 -6.03
C VAL A 232 -3.43 -12.78 -4.58
N VAL A 233 -2.27 -13.22 -4.07
CA VAL A 233 -1.83 -12.90 -2.70
C VAL A 233 -1.68 -11.39 -2.53
N LEU A 234 -0.99 -10.70 -3.45
CA LEU A 234 -0.80 -9.25 -3.39
C LEU A 234 -2.13 -8.50 -3.57
N LEU A 235 -3.02 -8.98 -4.43
CA LEU A 235 -4.38 -8.42 -4.58
C LEU A 235 -5.15 -8.46 -3.25
N LEU A 236 -5.15 -9.62 -2.58
CA LEU A 236 -5.83 -9.80 -1.31
C LEU A 236 -5.22 -8.93 -0.20
N LEU A 237 -3.90 -8.76 -0.18
CA LEU A 237 -3.21 -7.81 0.73
C LEU A 237 -3.62 -6.37 0.43
N ASN A 238 -3.71 -5.96 -0.85
CA ASN A 238 -4.16 -4.63 -1.23
C ASN A 238 -5.63 -4.39 -0.81
N VAL A 239 -6.51 -5.38 -0.99
CA VAL A 239 -7.91 -5.31 -0.52
C VAL A 239 -7.95 -5.16 1.00
N SER A 240 -7.13 -5.89 1.73
CA SER A 240 -7.05 -5.79 3.20
C SER A 240 -6.59 -4.40 3.67
N ASN A 241 -5.83 -3.69 2.85
CA ASN A 241 -5.31 -2.35 3.13
C ASN A 241 -6.12 -1.21 2.49
N MET A 242 -7.38 -1.45 2.09
CA MET A 242 -8.19 -0.47 1.34
C MET A 242 -8.39 0.88 2.04
N LEU A 243 -8.28 0.95 3.37
CA LEU A 243 -8.36 2.21 4.11
C LEU A 243 -6.99 2.83 4.43
N ASN A 244 -5.90 2.19 4.00
CA ASN A 244 -4.54 2.68 4.18
C ASN A 244 -4.01 3.27 2.86
N ASN A 245 -4.53 4.43 2.47
CA ASN A 245 -4.13 5.11 1.22
C ASN A 245 -2.76 5.78 1.33
N GLY A 246 -2.25 5.95 2.53
CA GLY A 246 -1.09 6.78 2.82
C GLY A 246 -1.49 8.26 3.00
N PHE A 247 -0.65 8.99 3.70
CA PHE A 247 -0.88 10.40 4.02
C PHE A 247 -0.17 11.33 3.02
N GLU A 248 1.11 11.06 2.73
CA GLU A 248 2.01 12.03 2.09
C GLU A 248 1.54 12.46 0.69
N GLN A 249 1.08 11.52 -0.14
CA GLN A 249 0.59 11.84 -1.48
C GLN A 249 -0.55 12.84 -1.42
N TYR A 250 -1.56 12.54 -0.63
CA TYR A 250 -2.79 13.33 -0.57
C TYR A 250 -2.55 14.66 0.14
N TYR A 251 -1.66 14.72 1.12
CA TYR A 251 -1.27 15.95 1.80
C TYR A 251 -0.64 16.97 0.84
N VAL A 252 0.33 16.54 0.02
CA VAL A 252 1.05 17.48 -0.87
C VAL A 252 0.25 17.89 -2.10
N PHE A 253 -0.67 17.04 -2.58
CA PHE A 253 -1.55 17.36 -3.73
C PHE A 253 -2.86 18.03 -3.31
N TYR A 254 -3.15 18.11 -2.01
CA TYR A 254 -4.37 18.70 -1.51
C TYR A 254 -4.43 20.20 -1.80
N ASN A 255 -5.56 20.65 -2.31
CA ASN A 255 -5.93 22.06 -2.40
C ASN A 255 -7.46 22.20 -2.31
N ALA A 256 -7.94 23.44 -2.05
CA ALA A 256 -9.36 23.68 -1.83
C ALA A 256 -10.28 23.25 -2.98
N LEU A 257 -9.78 23.23 -4.24
CA LEU A 257 -10.57 22.89 -5.43
C LEU A 257 -10.83 21.40 -5.58
N VAL A 258 -10.00 20.55 -4.95
CA VAL A 258 -10.08 19.08 -5.02
C VAL A 258 -10.30 18.43 -3.66
N ALA A 259 -10.58 19.22 -2.64
CA ALA A 259 -10.77 18.77 -1.26
C ALA A 259 -11.87 17.70 -1.15
N ASP A 260 -12.95 17.83 -1.92
CA ASP A 260 -14.08 16.90 -1.97
C ASP A 260 -13.70 15.49 -2.48
N LYS A 261 -12.58 15.35 -3.21
CA LYS A 261 -12.10 14.10 -3.82
C LYS A 261 -10.79 13.57 -3.23
N LEU A 262 -9.91 14.45 -2.75
CA LEU A 262 -8.57 14.03 -2.30
C LEU A 262 -8.45 13.88 -0.78
N GLU A 263 -9.42 14.35 0.00
CA GLU A 263 -9.40 14.14 1.43
C GLU A 263 -9.72 12.67 1.74
N VAL A 264 -8.66 11.87 1.93
CA VAL A 264 -8.72 10.48 2.40
C VAL A 264 -8.70 10.42 3.92
N ILE A 265 -9.09 9.26 4.50
CA ILE A 265 -9.19 9.12 5.96
C ILE A 265 -7.85 9.40 6.67
N ASP A 266 -6.70 9.02 6.08
CA ASP A 266 -5.38 9.27 6.66
C ASP A 266 -5.08 10.77 6.77
N TYR A 267 -5.41 11.54 5.74
CA TYR A 267 -5.23 12.99 5.76
C TYR A 267 -6.26 13.67 6.67
N TYR A 268 -7.51 13.21 6.67
CA TYR A 268 -8.55 13.75 7.54
C TYR A 268 -8.21 13.59 9.03
N VAL A 269 -7.73 12.41 9.44
CA VAL A 269 -7.26 12.17 10.82
C VAL A 269 -6.13 13.12 11.20
N TYR A 270 -5.16 13.33 10.30
CA TYR A 270 -4.06 14.28 10.50
C TYR A 270 -4.57 15.70 10.65
N ARG A 271 -5.42 16.18 9.73
CA ARG A 271 -5.96 17.51 9.72
C ARG A 271 -6.76 17.82 11.00
N VAL A 272 -7.65 16.94 11.37
CA VAL A 272 -8.45 17.07 12.60
C VAL A 272 -7.55 17.02 13.84
N GLY A 273 -6.59 16.11 13.90
CA GLY A 273 -5.73 15.98 15.08
C GLY A 273 -4.73 17.12 15.24
N LEU A 274 -4.02 17.46 14.18
CA LEU A 274 -2.88 18.36 14.27
C LEU A 274 -3.17 19.79 13.79
N GLU A 275 -4.03 20.00 12.80
CA GLU A 275 -4.35 21.35 12.34
C GLU A 275 -5.47 21.99 13.16
N THR A 276 -6.50 21.20 13.59
CA THR A 276 -7.60 21.71 14.42
C THR A 276 -7.43 21.42 15.91
N ASN A 277 -6.35 20.71 16.31
CA ASN A 277 -6.03 20.32 17.70
C ASN A 277 -7.11 19.48 18.39
N ASP A 278 -7.98 18.77 17.63
CA ASP A 278 -8.97 17.84 18.19
C ASP A 278 -8.39 16.41 18.25
N PHE A 279 -7.52 16.18 19.23
CA PHE A 279 -6.86 14.89 19.42
C PHE A 279 -7.84 13.77 19.79
N SER A 280 -8.88 14.09 20.54
CA SER A 280 -9.87 13.11 20.97
C SER A 280 -10.66 12.56 19.79
N TYR A 281 -11.17 13.44 18.95
CA TYR A 281 -11.93 13.05 17.77
C TYR A 281 -11.05 12.34 16.74
N SER A 282 -9.84 12.87 16.45
CA SER A 282 -8.90 12.23 15.51
C SER A 282 -8.47 10.84 15.97
N THR A 283 -8.28 10.65 17.31
CA THR A 283 -7.98 9.33 17.88
C THR A 283 -9.11 8.34 17.61
N VAL A 284 -10.35 8.75 17.83
CA VAL A 284 -11.52 7.90 17.55
C VAL A 284 -11.63 7.53 16.08
N LEU A 285 -11.36 8.47 15.16
CA LEU A 285 -11.31 8.19 13.72
C LEU A 285 -10.22 7.18 13.38
N GLY A 286 -9.02 7.30 13.97
CA GLY A 286 -7.92 6.35 13.84
C GLY A 286 -8.27 4.95 14.38
N MET A 287 -8.94 4.88 15.53
CA MET A 287 -9.46 3.63 16.08
C MET A 287 -10.49 2.99 15.15
N PHE A 288 -11.47 3.76 14.69
CA PHE A 288 -12.48 3.31 13.74
C PHE A 288 -11.84 2.75 12.46
N LYS A 289 -10.91 3.51 11.84
CA LYS A 289 -10.14 3.04 10.69
C LYS A 289 -9.46 1.71 10.96
N THR A 290 -8.79 1.58 12.10
CA THR A 290 -8.05 0.36 12.46
C THR A 290 -8.98 -0.84 12.64
N ILE A 291 -10.10 -0.66 13.33
CA ILE A 291 -11.11 -1.71 13.54
C ILE A 291 -11.67 -2.19 12.20
N VAL A 292 -12.02 -1.26 11.31
CA VAL A 292 -12.53 -1.60 9.97
C VAL A 292 -11.46 -2.32 9.17
N SER A 293 -10.21 -1.83 9.14
CA SER A 293 -9.10 -2.46 8.41
C SER A 293 -8.82 -3.90 8.89
N VAL A 294 -8.82 -4.12 10.21
CA VAL A 294 -8.65 -5.46 10.81
C VAL A 294 -9.81 -6.38 10.44
N THR A 295 -11.03 -5.86 10.48
CA THR A 295 -12.24 -6.63 10.10
C THR A 295 -12.18 -7.05 8.64
N VAL A 296 -11.81 -6.12 7.74
CA VAL A 296 -11.62 -6.41 6.30
C VAL A 296 -10.52 -7.45 6.11
N LEU A 297 -9.38 -7.32 6.80
CA LEU A 297 -8.26 -8.27 6.73
C LEU A 297 -8.72 -9.71 7.08
N PHE A 298 -9.41 -9.88 8.21
CA PHE A 298 -9.90 -11.21 8.60
C PHE A 298 -10.96 -11.74 7.64
N THR A 299 -11.85 -10.88 7.15
CA THR A 299 -12.88 -11.27 6.17
C THR A 299 -12.24 -11.74 4.87
N VAL A 300 -11.27 -10.99 4.34
CA VAL A 300 -10.55 -11.33 3.12
C VAL A 300 -9.74 -12.63 3.32
N ASN A 301 -9.09 -12.80 4.47
CA ASN A 301 -8.35 -14.02 4.79
C ASN A 301 -9.28 -15.25 4.87
N TRP A 302 -10.46 -15.10 5.49
CA TRP A 302 -11.47 -16.16 5.55
C TRP A 302 -11.99 -16.54 4.15
N ILE A 303 -12.28 -15.56 3.30
CA ILE A 303 -12.71 -15.78 1.91
C ILE A 303 -11.60 -16.50 1.13
N ALA A 304 -10.35 -16.04 1.25
CA ALA A 304 -9.19 -16.66 0.59
C ALA A 304 -9.02 -18.12 0.98
N LYS A 305 -9.11 -18.42 2.29
CA LYS A 305 -9.03 -19.78 2.80
C LYS A 305 -10.15 -20.67 2.26
N LYS A 306 -11.37 -20.12 2.14
CA LYS A 306 -12.53 -20.88 1.60
C LYS A 306 -12.40 -21.19 0.11
N ILE A 307 -11.79 -20.28 -0.68
CA ILE A 307 -11.67 -20.41 -2.13
C ILE A 307 -10.42 -21.23 -2.52
N ARG A 308 -9.29 -21.01 -1.84
CA ARG A 308 -7.97 -21.57 -2.20
C ARG A 308 -7.53 -22.73 -1.31
N GLY A 309 -8.21 -22.96 -0.18
CA GLY A 309 -7.78 -23.94 0.83
C GLY A 309 -6.62 -23.48 1.73
N GLU A 310 -5.98 -22.37 1.42
CA GLU A 310 -4.83 -21.80 2.14
C GLU A 310 -5.16 -20.40 2.69
N SER A 311 -4.72 -20.10 3.92
CA SER A 311 -4.81 -18.77 4.50
C SER A 311 -3.67 -17.89 4.00
N ILE A 312 -3.90 -16.56 3.98
CA ILE A 312 -2.85 -15.56 3.64
C ILE A 312 -1.99 -15.28 4.88
N ILE A 313 -2.61 -15.38 6.06
CA ILE A 313 -2.01 -15.14 7.38
C ILE A 313 -2.13 -16.41 8.20
#